data_0493c169e1b36001f4520c8058df21ed
#
_entry.id   0493c169e1b36001f4520c8058df21ed
#
_cell.length_a   1.000
_cell.length_b   1.000
_cell.length_c   1.000
_cell.angle_alpha   90.00
_cell.angle_beta   90.00
_cell.angle_gamma   90.00
#
_symmetry.space_group_name_H-M   'P 1'
#
loop_
_entity.id
_entity.type
_entity.pdbx_description
1 polymer ?
#
loop_
_entity_poly.entity_id
_entity_poly.type
_entity_poly.pdbx_seq_one_letter_code
_entity_poly.pdbx_strand_id
1 'polypeptide(L)'
;MNKRDFKSLIDINTQEFLKIIQRAIDFKELDKLNKIPRPFLNRTLAMIFKKNSTRTRVSFETAMYKLGGHAIFLSEDSSQLKRGEDISDTAQVLSLIHI
;
A
#
# COMPACT_ATOMS: atom_id res chain seq x y z
N MET A 1 -17.61 2.85 -6.89
CA MET A 1 -16.83 2.71 -5.64
C MET A 1 -16.33 4.07 -5.20
N ASN A 2 -16.59 4.43 -3.96
CA ASN A 2 -16.14 5.71 -3.44
C ASN A 2 -14.64 5.69 -3.21
N LYS A 3 -13.96 6.65 -3.81
CA LYS A 3 -12.55 6.85 -3.56
C LYS A 3 -12.37 7.57 -2.23
N ARG A 4 -11.46 7.07 -1.42
CA ARG A 4 -11.17 7.67 -0.13
C ARG A 4 -9.66 7.71 0.07
N ASP A 5 -9.14 8.91 0.27
CA ASP A 5 -7.70 9.11 0.50
C ASP A 5 -7.40 9.12 1.98
N PHE A 6 -6.27 8.54 2.35
CA PHE A 6 -5.76 8.56 3.72
C PHE A 6 -4.46 9.35 3.75
N LYS A 7 -4.50 10.55 4.32
CA LYS A 7 -3.33 11.41 4.41
C LYS A 7 -2.76 11.49 5.82
N SER A 8 -3.62 11.38 6.82
CA SER A 8 -3.21 11.42 8.23
C SER A 8 -4.33 10.82 9.08
N LEU A 9 -4.07 10.68 10.37
CA LEU A 9 -5.06 10.14 11.30
C LEU A 9 -6.32 11.01 11.41
N ILE A 10 -6.26 12.27 10.98
CA ILE A 10 -7.44 13.15 10.97
C ILE A 10 -8.49 12.64 9.98
N ASP A 11 -8.08 11.91 8.94
CA ASP A 11 -9.00 11.42 7.91
C ASP A 11 -9.89 10.28 8.38
N ILE A 12 -9.65 9.76 9.56
CA ILE A 12 -10.46 8.68 10.13
C ILE A 12 -10.92 9.07 11.53
N ASN A 13 -12.07 8.57 11.94
CA ASN A 13 -12.56 8.79 13.29
C ASN A 13 -12.05 7.73 14.25
N THR A 14 -12.33 7.89 15.55
CA THR A 14 -11.84 6.98 16.57
C THR A 14 -12.33 5.55 16.35
N GLN A 15 -13.59 5.38 15.95
CA GLN A 15 -14.14 4.05 15.70
C GLN A 15 -13.44 3.36 14.54
N GLU A 16 -13.19 4.10 13.46
CA GLU A 16 -12.46 3.55 12.32
C GLU A 16 -11.03 3.18 12.69
N PHE A 17 -10.37 4.02 13.48
CA PHE A 17 -9.02 3.74 13.96
C PHE A 17 -8.98 2.45 14.77
N LEU A 18 -9.91 2.28 15.70
CA LEU A 18 -9.97 1.07 16.52
C LEU A 18 -10.27 -0.16 15.69
N LYS A 19 -11.10 -0.05 14.66
CA LYS A 19 -11.37 -1.15 13.74
C LYS A 19 -10.12 -1.57 12.98
N ILE A 20 -9.32 -0.61 12.52
CA ILE A 20 -8.07 -0.90 11.82
C ILE A 20 -7.11 -1.65 12.73
N ILE A 21 -6.97 -1.19 13.96
CA ILE A 21 -6.09 -1.85 14.94
C ILE A 21 -6.58 -3.28 15.22
N GLN A 22 -7.89 -3.46 15.39
CA GLN A 22 -8.43 -4.79 15.63
C GLN A 22 -8.20 -5.73 14.44
N ARG A 23 -8.38 -5.22 13.21
CA ARG A 23 -8.09 -6.01 12.00
C ARG A 23 -6.61 -6.40 11.95
N ALA A 24 -5.72 -5.49 12.33
CA ALA A 24 -4.29 -5.79 12.36
C ALA A 24 -3.98 -6.91 13.34
N ILE A 25 -4.60 -6.88 14.52
CA ILE A 25 -4.43 -7.94 15.52
C ILE A 25 -4.96 -9.27 14.98
N ASP A 26 -6.14 -9.26 14.36
CA ASP A 26 -6.74 -10.46 13.79
C ASP A 26 -5.88 -11.06 12.69
N PHE A 27 -5.36 -10.24 11.79
CA PHE A 27 -4.47 -10.71 10.72
C PHE A 27 -3.17 -11.28 11.28
N LYS A 28 -2.63 -10.69 12.33
CA LYS A 28 -1.43 -11.19 12.96
C LYS A 28 -1.64 -12.59 13.51
N GLU A 29 -2.78 -12.83 14.16
CA GLU A 29 -3.11 -14.16 14.67
C GLU A 29 -3.32 -15.17 13.55
N LEU A 30 -4.03 -14.78 12.48
CA LEU A 30 -4.25 -15.63 11.32
C LEU A 30 -2.94 -15.97 10.61
N ASP A 31 -2.02 -15.02 10.56
CA ASP A 31 -0.70 -15.24 9.94
C ASP A 31 0.09 -16.30 10.72
N LYS A 32 0.03 -16.26 12.04
CA LYS A 32 0.67 -17.29 12.89
C LYS A 32 0.14 -18.67 12.61
N LEU A 33 -1.13 -18.77 12.25
CA LEU A 33 -1.79 -20.05 11.95
C LEU A 33 -1.70 -20.42 10.47
N ASN A 34 -1.03 -19.61 9.66
CA ASN A 34 -0.94 -19.80 8.21
C ASN A 34 -2.32 -19.79 7.53
N LYS A 35 -3.26 -19.04 8.07
CA LYS A 35 -4.65 -18.97 7.60
C LYS A 35 -5.08 -17.57 7.20
N ILE A 36 -4.12 -16.69 6.92
CA ILE A 36 -4.44 -15.32 6.55
C ILE A 36 -5.21 -15.30 5.22
N PRO A 37 -6.32 -14.56 5.12
CA PRO A 37 -7.05 -14.46 3.87
C PRO A 37 -6.28 -13.66 2.84
N ARG A 38 -6.68 -13.77 1.58
CA ARG A 38 -6.04 -13.06 0.47
C ARG A 38 -6.99 -12.06 -0.18
N PRO A 39 -7.38 -10.99 0.55
CA PRO A 39 -8.36 -10.03 0.01
C PRO A 39 -7.82 -9.21 -1.14
N PHE A 40 -6.50 -9.15 -1.33
CA PHE A 40 -5.88 -8.36 -2.39
C PHE A 40 -5.41 -9.18 -3.59
N LEU A 41 -6.02 -10.35 -3.76
CA LEU A 41 -5.71 -11.17 -4.93
C LEU A 41 -5.96 -10.35 -6.21
N ASN A 42 -4.99 -10.36 -7.13
CA ASN A 42 -5.01 -9.58 -8.36
C ASN A 42 -5.00 -8.06 -8.16
N ARG A 43 -4.59 -7.60 -6.97
CA ARG A 43 -4.40 -6.17 -6.71
C ARG A 43 -2.93 -5.82 -6.68
N THR A 44 -2.61 -4.61 -7.07
CA THR A 44 -1.24 -4.12 -7.07
C THR A 44 -1.13 -2.84 -6.25
N LEU A 45 -0.16 -2.81 -5.37
CA LEU A 45 0.18 -1.62 -4.60
C LEU A 45 1.38 -0.94 -5.25
N ALA A 46 1.23 0.32 -5.63
CA ALA A 46 2.35 1.13 -6.11
C ALA A 46 2.88 1.98 -4.97
N MET A 47 4.18 1.87 -4.72
CA MET A 47 4.85 2.65 -3.67
C MET A 47 5.77 3.66 -4.31
N ILE A 48 5.60 4.94 -3.97
CA ILE A 48 6.44 6.03 -4.47
C ILE A 48 7.03 6.73 -3.26
N PHE A 49 8.34 6.62 -3.07
CA PHE A 49 9.03 7.23 -1.94
C PHE A 49 10.05 8.25 -2.45
N LYS A 50 10.10 9.39 -1.77
CA LYS A 50 11.12 10.41 -2.04
C LYS A 50 12.45 10.05 -1.42
N LYS A 51 12.44 9.35 -0.30
CA LYS A 51 13.64 8.90 0.40
C LYS A 51 13.59 7.39 0.56
N ASN A 52 14.76 6.77 0.63
CA ASN A 52 14.83 5.36 0.93
C ASN A 52 14.27 5.09 2.31
N SER A 53 13.32 4.22 2.39
CA SER A 53 12.70 3.82 3.64
C SER A 53 12.57 2.30 3.63
N THR A 54 13.65 1.64 3.96
CA THR A 54 13.74 0.18 3.86
C THR A 54 12.68 -0.51 4.70
N ARG A 55 12.50 -0.08 5.95
CA ARG A 55 11.52 -0.72 6.84
C ARG A 55 10.11 -0.58 6.31
N THR A 56 9.74 0.61 5.87
CA THR A 56 8.41 0.86 5.34
C THR A 56 8.18 0.05 4.07
N ARG A 57 9.15 0.05 3.17
CA ARG A 57 9.07 -0.71 1.93
C ARG A 57 8.89 -2.20 2.19
N VAL A 58 9.75 -2.77 3.04
CA VAL A 58 9.70 -4.20 3.34
C VAL A 58 8.38 -4.57 4.02
N SER A 59 7.89 -3.72 4.92
CA SER A 59 6.62 -3.97 5.61
C SER A 59 5.45 -4.03 4.62
N PHE A 60 5.37 -3.07 3.71
CA PHE A 60 4.29 -3.05 2.73
C PHE A 60 4.41 -4.17 1.70
N GLU A 61 5.60 -4.45 1.22
CA GLU A 61 5.80 -5.56 0.27
C GLU A 61 5.41 -6.89 0.89
N THR A 62 5.85 -7.14 2.13
CA THR A 62 5.53 -8.37 2.84
C THR A 62 4.04 -8.49 3.09
N ALA A 63 3.41 -7.40 3.54
CA ALA A 63 1.97 -7.40 3.80
C ALA A 63 1.18 -7.69 2.52
N MET A 64 1.52 -7.04 1.42
CA MET A 64 0.83 -7.27 0.14
C MET A 64 1.00 -8.71 -0.33
N TYR A 65 2.20 -9.25 -0.21
CA TYR A 65 2.45 -10.64 -0.56
C TYR A 65 1.57 -11.59 0.26
N LYS A 66 1.55 -11.41 1.57
CA LYS A 66 0.77 -12.28 2.46
C LYS A 66 -0.72 -12.16 2.22
N LEU A 67 -1.20 -10.99 1.84
CA LEU A 67 -2.62 -10.75 1.56
C LEU A 67 -3.00 -11.10 0.12
N GLY A 68 -2.10 -11.67 -0.65
CA GLY A 68 -2.37 -12.17 -1.99
C GLY A 68 -2.12 -11.19 -3.12
N GLY A 69 -1.66 -9.98 -2.81
CA GLY A 69 -1.42 -8.96 -3.81
C GLY A 69 0.01 -8.91 -4.29
N HIS A 70 0.29 -7.89 -5.07
CA HIS A 70 1.61 -7.61 -5.63
C HIS A 70 2.00 -6.18 -5.31
N ALA A 71 3.27 -5.93 -5.09
CA ALA A 71 3.77 -4.58 -4.82
C ALA A 71 4.82 -4.19 -5.83
N ILE A 72 4.76 -2.94 -6.30
CA ILE A 72 5.81 -2.36 -7.13
C ILE A 72 6.38 -1.13 -6.43
N PHE A 73 7.66 -0.89 -6.62
CA PHE A 73 8.36 0.20 -5.96
C PHE A 73 8.96 1.11 -7.02
N LEU A 74 8.64 2.40 -6.92
CA LEU A 74 9.18 3.44 -7.81
C LEU A 74 9.97 4.42 -6.95
N SER A 75 11.28 4.43 -7.09
CA SER A 75 12.10 5.40 -6.36
C SER A 75 12.24 6.67 -7.18
N GLU A 76 12.44 7.78 -6.48
CA GLU A 76 12.72 9.05 -7.13
C GLU A 76 14.01 8.98 -7.94
N ASP A 77 14.97 8.17 -7.51
CA ASP A 77 16.28 8.06 -8.15
C ASP A 77 16.27 7.18 -9.39
N SER A 78 15.43 6.16 -9.45
CA SER A 78 15.45 5.16 -10.51
C SER A 78 14.21 5.19 -11.41
N SER A 79 13.23 6.04 -11.10
CA SER A 79 12.01 6.15 -11.89
C SER A 79 12.05 7.32 -12.84
N GLN A 80 11.04 7.44 -13.69
CA GLN A 80 10.90 8.57 -14.61
C GLN A 80 10.70 9.89 -13.87
N LEU A 81 10.35 9.88 -12.60
CA LEU A 81 10.19 11.09 -11.80
C LEU A 81 11.45 11.94 -11.80
N LYS A 82 12.63 11.31 -11.75
CA LYS A 82 13.90 12.01 -11.75
C LYS A 82 14.20 12.71 -13.07
N ARG A 83 13.56 12.29 -14.16
CA ARG A 83 13.79 12.85 -15.50
C ARG A 83 12.80 13.94 -15.87
N GLY A 84 12.14 14.53 -14.87
CA GLY A 84 11.18 15.61 -15.09
C GLY A 84 9.75 15.15 -15.29
N GLU A 85 9.48 13.87 -15.19
CA GLU A 85 8.10 13.39 -15.21
C GLU A 85 7.42 13.77 -13.91
N ASP A 86 6.24 14.38 -14.02
CA ASP A 86 5.45 14.80 -12.89
C ASP A 86 4.86 13.58 -12.16
N ILE A 87 4.78 13.67 -10.82
CA ILE A 87 4.13 12.63 -10.00
C ILE A 87 2.68 12.43 -10.45
N SER A 88 2.01 13.51 -10.82
CA SER A 88 0.63 13.46 -11.31
C SER A 88 0.52 12.62 -12.59
N ASP A 89 1.46 12.78 -13.53
CA ASP A 89 1.49 11.99 -14.76
C ASP A 89 1.76 10.51 -14.47
N THR A 90 2.70 10.25 -13.59
CA THR A 90 3.00 8.89 -13.17
C THR A 90 1.78 8.23 -12.53
N ALA A 91 1.07 8.96 -11.67
CA ALA A 91 -0.13 8.45 -11.03
C ALA A 91 -1.22 8.12 -12.06
N GLN A 92 -1.38 8.95 -13.09
CA GLN A 92 -2.34 8.69 -14.15
C GLN A 92 -2.01 7.40 -14.92
N VAL A 93 -0.74 7.22 -15.26
CA VAL A 93 -0.30 6.01 -15.95
C VAL A 93 -0.58 4.78 -15.08
N LEU A 94 -0.24 4.84 -13.80
CA LEU A 94 -0.46 3.74 -12.88
C LEU A 94 -1.96 3.42 -12.73
N SER A 95 -2.81 4.42 -12.76
CA SER A 95 -4.25 4.21 -12.62
C SER A 95 -4.84 3.45 -13.81
N LEU A 96 -4.22 3.55 -14.99
CA LEU A 96 -4.68 2.84 -16.18
C LEU A 96 -4.44 1.34 -16.11
N ILE A 97 -3.55 0.88 -15.23
CA ILE A 97 -3.26 -0.55 -15.07
C ILE A 97 -3.86 -1.12 -13.79
N HIS A 98 -4.88 -0.48 -13.27
CA HIS A 98 -5.70 -0.98 -12.15
C HIS A 98 -4.91 -1.24 -10.87
N ILE A 99 -4.18 -0.25 -10.44
CA ILE A 99 -3.41 -0.30 -9.20
C ILE A 99 -4.23 0.20 -8.02
#